data_fe7159068382472ea79132110e6b56ae
#
_entry.id   fe7159068382472ea79132110e6b56ae
#
_cell.length_a   1.000
_cell.length_b   1.000
_cell.length_c   1.000
_cell.angle_alpha   90.00
_cell.angle_beta   90.00
_cell.angle_gamma   90.00
#
_symmetry.space_group_name_H-M   'P 1'
#
loop_
_entity.id
_entity.type
_entity.pdbx_description
1 polymer ?
#
loop_
_entity_poly.entity_id
_entity_poly.type
_entity_poly.pdbx_seq_one_letter_code
_entity_poly.pdbx_strand_id
1 'polypeptide(L)'
;MSNAAREFMLNRRQMLGAAAAGAATLGLAACGGEPAADAPAGSADDATTEDQEPVALDADAYDKLIAAGATADDATIAASTWAQGIKDAGTMRVGAVQTSTLFSLLNEKDGKLRGFDAGLSQLLVRYILGDESKYEVTQVTSDTRESVLQNDQVDAVFATYSITDERKKLISFAGPYYSTQQSILVLADNDDITSTDDLAGKNVAVQSGSTGPGLMEELQPEAVLQEFKTDEEARSALAQKRVDAYVIDTNMLLSSMMKQPGKYKLAGEPFGPVDPYGIGLPLDSDGVAFVNDFLTKIEEDGTWEELWKVCIGERAGVDEVPQPPVIGA
;
A
#
# COMPACT_ATOMS: atom_id res chain seq x y z
N MET A 1 8.67 17.17 4.88
CA MET A 1 7.71 16.18 5.40
C MET A 1 6.37 16.52 4.80
N SER A 2 5.77 15.64 4.01
CA SER A 2 4.41 15.86 3.54
C SER A 2 3.47 15.74 4.74
N ASN A 3 2.51 16.64 4.87
CA ASN A 3 1.51 16.61 5.94
C ASN A 3 0.77 15.26 6.00
N ALA A 4 0.59 14.59 4.89
CA ALA A 4 -0.12 13.32 4.77
C ALA A 4 0.47 12.18 5.62
N ALA A 5 1.80 12.01 5.65
CA ALA A 5 2.44 11.00 6.49
C ALA A 5 2.32 11.32 7.99
N ARG A 6 2.32 12.62 8.32
CA ARG A 6 2.18 13.11 9.70
C ARG A 6 0.74 12.97 10.21
N GLU A 7 -0.24 13.21 9.35
CA GLU A 7 -1.67 13.09 9.65
C GLU A 7 -2.10 11.64 9.77
N PHE A 8 -1.58 10.75 8.93
CA PHE A 8 -1.77 9.32 9.05
C PHE A 8 -1.33 8.77 10.42
N MET A 9 -0.24 9.31 11.00
CA MET A 9 0.26 8.93 12.33
C MET A 9 -0.53 9.58 13.47
N LEU A 10 -1.02 10.82 13.30
CA LEU A 10 -1.78 11.55 14.32
C LEU A 10 -3.16 10.93 14.55
N ASN A 11 -3.86 10.50 13.50
CA ASN A 11 -5.16 9.84 13.60
C ASN A 11 -5.08 8.51 14.33
N ARG A 12 -3.96 7.78 14.23
CA ARG A 12 -3.73 6.54 14.97
C ARG A 12 -3.68 6.75 16.49
N ARG A 13 -3.17 7.89 16.97
CA ARG A 13 -3.18 8.24 18.41
C ARG A 13 -4.59 8.54 18.92
N GLN A 14 -5.48 9.02 18.06
CA GLN A 14 -6.88 9.28 18.42
C GLN A 14 -7.72 7.98 18.49
N MET A 15 -7.41 6.96 17.68
CA MET A 15 -8.08 5.66 17.75
C MET A 15 -7.82 4.93 19.08
N LEU A 16 -6.67 5.12 19.70
CA LEU A 16 -6.35 4.51 21.02
C LEU A 16 -6.98 5.26 22.20
N GLY A 17 -7.62 6.43 21.99
CA GLY A 17 -8.21 7.27 23.02
C GLY A 17 -9.74 7.25 23.15
N ALA A 18 -10.48 6.62 22.22
CA ALA A 18 -11.95 6.71 22.16
C ALA A 18 -12.72 5.55 22.83
N ALA A 19 -12.04 4.60 23.48
CA ALA A 19 -12.67 3.42 24.11
C ALA A 19 -12.91 3.56 25.63
N ALA A 20 -13.10 4.78 26.14
CA ALA A 20 -13.40 4.98 27.57
C ALA A 20 -14.51 6.02 27.77
N ALA A 21 -15.78 5.67 27.47
CA ALA A 21 -16.96 6.27 28.10
C ALA A 21 -18.24 5.49 27.79
N GLY A 22 -18.77 4.82 28.80
CA GLY A 22 -20.23 4.63 28.87
C GLY A 22 -20.74 3.20 28.95
N ALA A 23 -20.96 2.70 30.16
CA ALA A 23 -22.30 2.23 30.57
C ALA A 23 -22.29 1.78 32.05
N ALA A 24 -22.86 2.62 32.88
CA ALA A 24 -23.35 2.22 34.20
C ALA A 24 -24.82 1.84 34.04
N THR A 25 -25.22 0.62 34.46
CA THR A 25 -26.58 0.37 34.95
C THR A 25 -26.63 -0.80 35.96
N LEU A 26 -27.23 -0.49 37.01
CA LEU A 26 -27.68 -1.13 38.24
C LEU A 26 -28.35 -2.50 38.11
N GLY A 27 -28.10 -3.34 39.14
CA GLY A 27 -28.95 -4.49 39.45
C GLY A 27 -28.65 -5.06 40.81
N LEU A 28 -29.60 -4.90 41.74
CA LEU A 28 -29.61 -5.18 43.18
C LEU A 28 -29.82 -6.66 43.58
N ALA A 29 -29.32 -6.97 44.81
CA ALA A 29 -29.86 -7.86 45.86
C ALA A 29 -29.40 -9.31 45.80
N ALA A 30 -29.04 -10.01 46.90
CA ALA A 30 -29.18 -9.89 48.32
C ALA A 30 -28.42 -11.03 49.03
N CYS A 31 -27.97 -10.73 50.28
CA CYS A 31 -27.86 -11.56 51.50
C CYS A 31 -26.81 -12.67 51.65
N GLY A 32 -25.88 -12.45 52.61
CA GLY A 32 -25.68 -13.36 53.72
C GLY A 32 -24.25 -13.88 53.96
N GLY A 33 -23.56 -13.38 55.05
CA GLY A 33 -22.52 -14.13 55.78
C GLY A 33 -21.11 -13.52 55.80
N GLU A 34 -20.76 -12.83 56.89
CA GLU A 34 -19.40 -12.43 57.34
C GLU A 34 -18.71 -13.55 58.12
N PRO A 35 -17.42 -13.45 58.56
CA PRO A 35 -16.31 -12.63 58.07
C PRO A 35 -14.96 -13.43 57.97
N ALA A 36 -13.97 -12.91 57.24
CA ALA A 36 -12.58 -12.85 57.69
C ALA A 36 -11.71 -12.07 56.68
N ALA A 37 -10.87 -11.23 57.27
CA ALA A 37 -9.95 -10.33 56.57
C ALA A 37 -8.85 -11.04 55.78
N ASP A 38 -8.53 -10.55 54.58
CA ASP A 38 -7.14 -10.26 54.20
C ASP A 38 -7.08 -9.45 52.89
N ALA A 39 -6.14 -8.58 52.86
CA ALA A 39 -5.56 -7.64 51.90
C ALA A 39 -6.00 -7.62 50.40
N PRO A 40 -5.99 -6.43 49.74
CA PRO A 40 -6.49 -6.28 48.40
C PRO A 40 -5.46 -6.78 47.36
N ALA A 41 -5.80 -7.82 46.64
CA ALA A 41 -5.18 -8.16 45.38
C ALA A 41 -5.74 -7.19 44.34
N GLY A 42 -4.86 -6.37 43.78
CA GLY A 42 -5.18 -5.45 42.67
C GLY A 42 -5.73 -6.25 41.49
N SER A 43 -6.95 -5.93 41.09
CA SER A 43 -7.51 -6.37 39.81
C SER A 43 -6.67 -5.75 38.70
N ALA A 44 -5.86 -6.54 38.06
CA ALA A 44 -5.39 -6.20 36.71
C ALA A 44 -6.64 -6.24 35.84
N ASP A 45 -7.11 -5.08 35.40
CA ASP A 45 -8.02 -4.99 34.28
C ASP A 45 -7.29 -5.57 33.06
N ASP A 46 -7.65 -6.81 32.74
CA ASP A 46 -7.34 -7.43 31.46
C ASP A 46 -8.12 -6.67 30.40
N ALA A 47 -7.48 -5.63 29.86
CA ALA A 47 -7.96 -4.96 28.68
C ALA A 47 -7.77 -5.94 27.51
N THR A 48 -8.75 -6.80 27.31
CA THR A 48 -8.92 -7.55 26.07
C THR A 48 -9.01 -6.52 24.95
N THR A 49 -7.91 -6.33 24.24
CA THR A 49 -7.92 -5.73 22.90
C THR A 49 -8.82 -6.62 22.07
N GLU A 50 -10.05 -6.18 21.80
CA GLU A 50 -10.89 -6.79 20.78
C GLU A 50 -10.07 -6.79 19.48
N ASP A 51 -9.72 -7.98 18.99
CA ASP A 51 -9.14 -8.19 17.68
C ASP A 51 -10.16 -7.65 16.64
N GLN A 52 -10.01 -6.40 16.24
CA GLN A 52 -10.81 -5.83 15.16
C GLN A 52 -10.36 -6.51 13.87
N GLU A 53 -11.25 -7.30 13.28
CA GLU A 53 -11.07 -7.81 11.92
C GLU A 53 -10.76 -6.64 10.97
N PRO A 54 -9.76 -6.81 10.08
CA PRO A 54 -9.43 -5.75 9.12
C PRO A 54 -10.67 -5.40 8.29
N VAL A 55 -10.94 -4.11 8.10
CA VAL A 55 -12.05 -3.67 7.26
C VAL A 55 -11.83 -4.21 5.85
N ALA A 56 -12.72 -5.08 5.40
CA ALA A 56 -12.67 -5.65 4.06
C ALA A 56 -12.91 -4.56 3.00
N LEU A 57 -12.34 -4.76 1.80
CA LEU A 57 -12.68 -3.90 0.67
C LEU A 57 -14.17 -4.05 0.34
N ASP A 58 -14.91 -2.95 0.22
CA ASP A 58 -16.24 -2.96 -0.40
C ASP A 58 -16.11 -3.23 -1.90
N ALA A 59 -16.25 -4.52 -2.26
CA ALA A 59 -16.07 -4.96 -3.64
C ALA A 59 -17.13 -4.40 -4.59
N ASP A 60 -18.35 -4.18 -4.09
CA ASP A 60 -19.45 -3.63 -4.91
C ASP A 60 -19.24 -2.14 -5.18
N ALA A 61 -18.82 -1.36 -4.16
CA ALA A 61 -18.46 0.04 -4.33
C ALA A 61 -17.26 0.19 -5.28
N TYR A 62 -16.23 -0.63 -5.10
CA TYR A 62 -15.07 -0.67 -5.99
C TYR A 62 -15.44 -1.00 -7.44
N ASP A 63 -16.12 -2.11 -7.68
CA ASP A 63 -16.48 -2.57 -9.04
C ASP A 63 -17.40 -1.52 -9.72
N LYS A 64 -18.29 -0.87 -8.97
CA LYS A 64 -19.15 0.21 -9.48
C LYS A 64 -18.36 1.47 -9.86
N LEU A 65 -17.37 1.85 -9.02
CA LEU A 65 -16.49 2.99 -9.31
C LEU A 65 -15.72 2.76 -10.61
N ILE A 66 -15.09 1.60 -10.75
CA ILE A 66 -14.34 1.24 -11.96
C ILE A 66 -15.24 1.26 -13.20
N ALA A 67 -16.41 0.64 -13.12
CA ALA A 67 -17.37 0.60 -14.22
C ALA A 67 -17.96 1.98 -14.59
N ALA A 68 -17.89 2.96 -13.71
CA ALA A 68 -18.31 4.34 -13.97
C ALA A 68 -17.18 5.22 -14.56
N GLY A 69 -15.93 4.73 -14.61
CA GLY A 69 -14.77 5.46 -15.10
C GLY A 69 -14.96 6.00 -16.52
N ALA A 70 -14.30 7.11 -16.82
CA ALA A 70 -14.36 7.76 -18.13
C ALA A 70 -13.78 6.89 -19.25
N THR A 71 -14.16 7.22 -20.50
CA THR A 71 -13.59 6.65 -21.73
C THR A 71 -13.02 7.75 -22.60
N ALA A 72 -11.89 7.49 -23.29
CA ALA A 72 -11.34 8.39 -24.28
C ALA A 72 -12.10 8.27 -25.61
N ASP A 73 -12.16 9.35 -26.38
CA ASP A 73 -12.62 9.29 -27.75
C ASP A 73 -11.52 8.75 -28.70
N ASP A 74 -11.93 8.39 -29.90
CA ASP A 74 -11.01 7.78 -30.88
C ASP A 74 -9.89 8.75 -31.30
N ALA A 75 -10.11 10.07 -31.26
CA ALA A 75 -9.09 11.05 -31.62
C ALA A 75 -8.01 11.14 -30.52
N THR A 76 -8.41 11.11 -29.27
CA THR A 76 -7.51 11.06 -28.11
C THR A 76 -6.65 9.79 -28.13
N ILE A 77 -7.25 8.63 -28.41
CA ILE A 77 -6.53 7.35 -28.49
C ILE A 77 -5.53 7.37 -29.67
N ALA A 78 -5.98 7.81 -30.84
CA ALA A 78 -5.13 7.87 -32.04
C ALA A 78 -3.96 8.86 -31.95
N ALA A 79 -3.97 9.78 -30.99
CA ALA A 79 -2.86 10.69 -30.73
C ALA A 79 -1.64 10.02 -30.06
N SER A 80 -1.81 8.81 -29.49
CA SER A 80 -0.73 7.99 -28.91
C SER A 80 -0.62 6.67 -29.65
N THR A 81 0.56 6.35 -30.18
CA THR A 81 0.81 5.07 -30.85
C THR A 81 0.73 3.90 -29.88
N TRP A 82 1.13 4.13 -28.63
CA TRP A 82 1.01 3.15 -27.55
C TRP A 82 -0.46 2.83 -27.24
N ALA A 83 -1.30 3.87 -27.02
CA ALA A 83 -2.72 3.69 -26.73
C ALA A 83 -3.48 3.06 -27.92
N GLN A 84 -3.16 3.49 -29.15
CA GLN A 84 -3.74 2.92 -30.38
C GLN A 84 -3.39 1.45 -30.53
N GLY A 85 -2.14 1.04 -30.22
CA GLY A 85 -1.72 -0.34 -30.25
C GLY A 85 -2.55 -1.23 -29.30
N ILE A 86 -2.85 -0.76 -28.10
CA ILE A 86 -3.71 -1.44 -27.15
C ILE A 86 -5.15 -1.52 -27.68
N LYS A 87 -5.65 -0.42 -28.27
CA LYS A 87 -6.99 -0.40 -28.88
C LYS A 87 -7.12 -1.42 -29.99
N ASP A 88 -6.11 -1.51 -30.86
CA ASP A 88 -6.09 -2.45 -32.00
C ASP A 88 -5.96 -3.90 -31.54
N ALA A 89 -5.21 -4.15 -30.46
CA ALA A 89 -5.10 -5.48 -29.83
C ALA A 89 -6.39 -5.89 -29.11
N GLY A 90 -7.21 -4.93 -28.66
CA GLY A 90 -8.45 -5.16 -27.95
C GLY A 90 -8.28 -5.66 -26.52
N THR A 91 -7.05 -5.69 -26.00
CA THR A 91 -6.68 -6.05 -24.64
C THR A 91 -5.42 -5.30 -24.22
N MET A 92 -5.25 -5.03 -22.92
CA MET A 92 -4.05 -4.44 -22.35
C MET A 92 -3.29 -5.47 -21.53
N ARG A 93 -1.97 -5.59 -21.74
CA ARG A 93 -1.10 -6.47 -20.95
C ARG A 93 -0.56 -5.69 -19.76
N VAL A 94 -0.94 -6.08 -18.54
CA VAL A 94 -0.64 -5.36 -17.29
C VAL A 94 0.32 -6.16 -16.43
N GLY A 95 1.47 -5.59 -16.08
CA GLY A 95 2.32 -6.10 -15.01
C GLY A 95 1.81 -5.62 -13.66
N ALA A 96 1.47 -6.54 -12.76
CA ALA A 96 0.94 -6.18 -11.44
C ALA A 96 1.41 -7.16 -10.34
N VAL A 97 1.55 -6.65 -9.12
CA VAL A 97 1.62 -7.47 -7.91
C VAL A 97 0.23 -8.01 -7.61
N GLN A 98 0.13 -9.23 -7.07
CA GLN A 98 -1.17 -9.85 -6.76
C GLN A 98 -1.39 -10.11 -5.27
N THR A 99 -0.50 -9.63 -4.41
CA THR A 99 -0.47 -9.95 -2.98
C THR A 99 -0.56 -8.73 -2.04
N SER A 100 -0.66 -7.52 -2.60
CA SER A 100 -0.72 -6.27 -1.82
C SER A 100 -2.16 -5.93 -1.44
N THR A 101 -2.47 -5.97 -0.14
CA THR A 101 -3.83 -5.82 0.40
C THR A 101 -4.51 -4.50 0.03
N LEU A 102 -3.76 -3.38 0.01
CA LEU A 102 -4.31 -2.06 -0.29
C LEU A 102 -4.16 -1.69 -1.76
N PHE A 103 -3.12 -2.20 -2.44
CA PHE A 103 -2.78 -1.73 -3.78
C PHE A 103 -3.20 -2.70 -4.89
N SER A 104 -2.95 -4.01 -4.72
CA SER A 104 -3.28 -4.98 -5.76
C SER A 104 -3.33 -6.39 -5.18
N LEU A 105 -4.53 -6.85 -4.84
CA LEU A 105 -4.78 -8.15 -4.24
C LEU A 105 -5.70 -8.98 -5.12
N LEU A 106 -5.23 -10.19 -5.47
CA LEU A 106 -6.05 -11.17 -6.16
C LEU A 106 -7.03 -11.80 -5.16
N ASN A 107 -8.32 -11.69 -5.43
CA ASN A 107 -9.35 -12.42 -4.70
C ASN A 107 -9.52 -13.81 -5.32
N GLU A 108 -9.08 -14.83 -4.60
CA GLU A 108 -9.13 -16.22 -5.06
C GLU A 108 -10.56 -16.75 -5.28
N LYS A 109 -11.59 -16.12 -4.68
CA LYS A 109 -12.98 -16.58 -4.80
C LYS A 109 -13.62 -16.20 -6.12
N ASP A 110 -13.34 -15.00 -6.63
CA ASP A 110 -13.92 -14.46 -7.87
C ASP A 110 -12.88 -14.24 -8.98
N GLY A 111 -11.59 -14.43 -8.68
CA GLY A 111 -10.49 -14.27 -9.63
C GLY A 111 -10.20 -12.82 -10.00
N LYS A 112 -10.80 -11.84 -9.32
CA LYS A 112 -10.62 -10.41 -9.63
C LYS A 112 -9.49 -9.81 -8.82
N LEU A 113 -8.74 -8.94 -9.48
CA LEU A 113 -7.72 -8.11 -8.85
C LEU A 113 -8.35 -6.80 -8.38
N ARG A 114 -8.14 -6.43 -7.12
CA ARG A 114 -8.66 -5.17 -6.54
C ARG A 114 -7.62 -4.50 -5.66
N GLY A 115 -7.72 -3.18 -5.54
CA GLY A 115 -6.83 -2.30 -4.79
C GLY A 115 -6.52 -1.04 -5.58
N PHE A 116 -5.70 -0.15 -5.03
CA PHE A 116 -5.46 1.15 -5.62
C PHE A 116 -4.74 1.05 -6.98
N ASP A 117 -3.62 0.31 -7.07
CA ASP A 117 -2.90 0.07 -8.34
C ASP A 117 -3.75 -0.72 -9.34
N ALA A 118 -4.47 -1.75 -8.84
CA ALA A 118 -5.38 -2.52 -9.68
C ALA A 118 -6.50 -1.64 -10.24
N GLY A 119 -7.05 -0.73 -9.43
CA GLY A 119 -8.08 0.20 -9.86
C GLY A 119 -7.58 1.18 -10.91
N LEU A 120 -6.39 1.75 -10.71
CA LEU A 120 -5.78 2.63 -11.72
C LEU A 120 -5.57 1.90 -13.06
N SER A 121 -5.09 0.65 -13.01
CA SER A 121 -4.92 -0.16 -14.23
C SER A 121 -6.25 -0.43 -14.94
N GLN A 122 -7.29 -0.82 -14.20
CA GLN A 122 -8.62 -1.10 -14.74
C GLN A 122 -9.31 0.16 -15.29
N LEU A 123 -9.14 1.31 -14.62
CA LEU A 123 -9.62 2.60 -15.12
C LEU A 123 -8.93 3.00 -16.42
N LEU A 124 -7.61 2.77 -16.53
CA LEU A 124 -6.86 3.03 -17.76
C LEU A 124 -7.29 2.08 -18.90
N VAL A 125 -7.49 0.79 -18.60
CA VAL A 125 -8.05 -0.20 -19.54
C VAL A 125 -9.41 0.27 -20.05
N ARG A 126 -10.30 0.68 -19.14
CA ARG A 126 -11.61 1.22 -19.51
C ARG A 126 -11.49 2.51 -20.33
N TYR A 127 -10.57 3.40 -19.96
CA TYR A 127 -10.34 4.65 -20.67
C TYR A 127 -9.98 4.40 -22.15
N ILE A 128 -9.15 3.39 -22.45
CA ILE A 128 -8.72 3.05 -23.81
C ILE A 128 -9.74 2.13 -24.54
N LEU A 129 -10.26 1.10 -23.85
CA LEU A 129 -11.02 0.02 -24.49
C LEU A 129 -12.53 0.08 -24.26
N GLY A 130 -12.99 0.99 -23.36
CA GLY A 130 -14.38 1.13 -22.98
C GLY A 130 -14.93 -0.01 -22.10
N ASP A 131 -14.06 -0.92 -21.67
CA ASP A 131 -14.42 -2.12 -20.87
C ASP A 131 -13.23 -2.46 -19.97
N GLU A 132 -13.39 -2.30 -18.68
CA GLU A 132 -12.38 -2.50 -17.64
C GLU A 132 -11.89 -3.94 -17.50
N SER A 133 -12.61 -4.91 -18.06
CA SER A 133 -12.25 -6.33 -18.01
C SER A 133 -11.29 -6.77 -19.10
N LYS A 134 -11.00 -5.91 -20.08
CA LYS A 134 -10.15 -6.24 -21.24
C LYS A 134 -8.65 -6.08 -20.94
N TYR A 135 -8.16 -6.84 -19.98
CA TYR A 135 -6.73 -6.88 -19.67
C TYR A 135 -6.26 -8.28 -19.27
N GLU A 136 -4.97 -8.50 -19.45
CA GLU A 136 -4.26 -9.71 -19.03
C GLU A 136 -3.20 -9.33 -18.02
N VAL A 137 -3.11 -10.08 -16.89
CA VAL A 137 -2.17 -9.78 -15.81
C VAL A 137 -0.95 -10.71 -15.88
N THR A 138 0.22 -10.12 -15.95
CA THR A 138 1.50 -10.78 -15.67
C THR A 138 1.91 -10.42 -14.24
N GLN A 139 2.05 -11.42 -13.37
CA GLN A 139 2.55 -11.19 -12.02
C GLN A 139 4.00 -10.73 -12.04
N VAL A 140 4.29 -9.64 -11.35
CA VAL A 140 5.64 -9.09 -11.21
C VAL A 140 6.06 -8.99 -9.75
N THR A 141 7.36 -8.90 -9.54
CA THR A 141 8.01 -8.52 -8.28
C THR A 141 8.85 -7.27 -8.52
N SER A 142 9.43 -6.70 -7.46
CA SER A 142 10.35 -5.57 -7.61
C SER A 142 11.56 -5.91 -8.50
N ASP A 143 12.01 -7.17 -8.54
CA ASP A 143 13.12 -7.62 -9.37
C ASP A 143 12.78 -7.82 -10.85
N THR A 144 11.50 -8.04 -11.19
CA THR A 144 11.11 -8.48 -12.55
C THR A 144 10.37 -7.42 -13.35
N ARG A 145 9.86 -6.36 -12.71
CA ARG A 145 8.98 -5.35 -13.37
C ARG A 145 9.68 -4.55 -14.49
N GLU A 146 11.01 -4.29 -14.38
CA GLU A 146 11.76 -3.69 -15.47
C GLU A 146 11.87 -4.64 -16.67
N SER A 147 12.22 -5.90 -16.43
CA SER A 147 12.47 -6.87 -17.49
C SER A 147 11.23 -7.22 -18.30
N VAL A 148 10.04 -7.25 -17.69
CA VAL A 148 8.80 -7.53 -18.43
C VAL A 148 8.43 -6.39 -19.40
N LEU A 149 8.74 -5.12 -19.05
CA LEU A 149 8.60 -3.97 -19.94
C LEU A 149 9.64 -4.00 -21.07
N GLN A 150 10.92 -4.21 -20.73
CA GLN A 150 12.02 -4.24 -21.69
C GLN A 150 11.88 -5.38 -22.73
N ASN A 151 11.23 -6.49 -22.34
CA ASN A 151 11.02 -7.64 -23.21
C ASN A 151 9.63 -7.64 -23.88
N ASP A 152 8.92 -6.52 -23.86
CA ASP A 152 7.59 -6.36 -24.48
C ASP A 152 6.58 -7.45 -24.02
N GLN A 153 6.65 -7.84 -22.75
CA GLN A 153 5.71 -8.83 -22.18
C GLN A 153 4.45 -8.13 -21.65
N VAL A 154 4.53 -6.85 -21.29
CA VAL A 154 3.44 -6.03 -20.79
C VAL A 154 3.48 -4.64 -21.42
N ASP A 155 2.32 -3.98 -21.46
CA ASP A 155 2.16 -2.62 -21.98
C ASP A 155 2.40 -1.58 -20.91
N ALA A 156 2.08 -1.91 -19.64
CA ALA A 156 2.35 -1.07 -18.48
C ALA A 156 2.51 -1.90 -17.18
N VAL A 157 3.18 -1.32 -16.19
CA VAL A 157 3.36 -1.92 -14.85
C VAL A 157 2.78 -1.02 -13.77
N PHE A 158 1.89 -1.60 -12.93
CA PHE A 158 1.30 -1.02 -11.74
C PHE A 158 1.71 -1.88 -10.52
N ALA A 159 2.70 -1.42 -9.77
CA ALA A 159 3.32 -2.27 -8.75
C ALA A 159 4.00 -1.46 -7.64
N THR A 160 3.32 -0.43 -7.08
CA THR A 160 3.93 0.49 -6.09
C THR A 160 5.34 0.90 -6.54
N TYR A 161 5.42 1.42 -7.77
CA TYR A 161 6.67 1.47 -8.50
C TYR A 161 7.36 2.82 -8.32
N SER A 162 8.30 2.89 -7.38
CA SER A 162 9.11 4.08 -7.11
C SER A 162 9.82 4.58 -8.34
N ILE A 163 9.66 5.87 -8.65
CA ILE A 163 10.36 6.56 -9.73
C ILE A 163 11.77 6.89 -9.24
N THR A 164 12.80 6.29 -9.85
CA THR A 164 14.21 6.61 -9.56
C THR A 164 14.97 6.91 -10.85
N ASP A 165 16.08 7.65 -10.73
CA ASP A 165 16.92 8.00 -11.88
C ASP A 165 17.56 6.76 -12.54
N GLU A 166 17.84 5.72 -11.77
CA GLU A 166 18.36 4.46 -12.27
C GLU A 166 17.30 3.75 -13.13
N ARG A 167 16.06 3.69 -12.65
CA ARG A 167 14.93 3.06 -13.35
C ARG A 167 14.53 3.84 -14.60
N LYS A 168 14.60 5.19 -14.56
CA LYS A 168 14.35 6.06 -15.73
C LYS A 168 15.32 5.82 -16.89
N LYS A 169 16.49 5.18 -16.65
CA LYS A 169 17.42 4.77 -17.72
C LYS A 169 16.98 3.50 -18.45
N LEU A 170 16.10 2.71 -17.85
CA LEU A 170 15.68 1.39 -18.31
C LEU A 170 14.27 1.38 -18.88
N ILE A 171 13.39 2.21 -18.32
CA ILE A 171 11.98 2.32 -18.67
C ILE A 171 11.52 3.77 -18.56
N SER A 172 10.34 4.09 -19.09
CA SER A 172 9.67 5.37 -18.87
C SER A 172 8.63 5.29 -17.77
N PHE A 173 8.35 6.42 -17.10
CA PHE A 173 7.31 6.54 -16.09
C PHE A 173 6.28 7.59 -16.44
N ALA A 174 5.01 7.30 -16.24
CA ALA A 174 3.95 8.26 -16.11
C ALA A 174 3.60 8.48 -14.62
N GLY A 175 3.06 9.63 -14.28
CA GLY A 175 2.75 10.03 -12.91
C GLY A 175 3.74 11.09 -12.39
N PRO A 176 4.01 11.15 -11.08
CA PRO A 176 3.61 10.18 -10.05
C PRO A 176 2.11 10.20 -9.73
N TYR A 177 1.57 9.06 -9.26
CA TYR A 177 0.17 8.93 -8.85
C TYR A 177 -0.02 8.76 -7.33
N TYR A 178 1.04 8.48 -6.60
CA TYR A 178 1.07 8.28 -5.15
C TYR A 178 2.44 8.67 -4.60
N SER A 179 2.53 8.91 -3.27
CA SER A 179 3.81 9.14 -2.60
C SER A 179 3.83 8.48 -1.25
N THR A 180 4.99 7.93 -0.88
CA THR A 180 5.23 7.26 0.39
C THR A 180 6.60 7.64 0.98
N GLN A 181 6.98 7.03 2.07
CA GLN A 181 8.33 7.02 2.66
C GLN A 181 8.60 5.62 3.23
N GLN A 182 9.86 5.31 3.53
CA GLN A 182 10.20 4.07 4.22
C GLN A 182 9.80 4.12 5.70
N SER A 183 9.47 2.95 6.26
CA SER A 183 9.22 2.76 7.68
C SER A 183 9.81 1.44 8.17
N ILE A 184 9.88 1.30 9.48
CA ILE A 184 10.38 0.09 10.14
C ILE A 184 9.20 -0.66 10.74
N LEU A 185 9.05 -1.93 10.38
CA LEU A 185 8.11 -2.86 11.01
C LEU A 185 8.84 -3.76 11.99
N VAL A 186 8.30 -3.87 13.18
CA VAL A 186 8.79 -4.80 14.21
C VAL A 186 7.63 -5.63 14.78
N LEU A 187 7.93 -6.69 15.50
CA LEU A 187 6.92 -7.39 16.30
C LEU A 187 6.34 -6.45 17.36
N ALA A 188 5.09 -6.64 17.73
CA ALA A 188 4.39 -5.76 18.67
C ALA A 188 5.04 -5.71 20.06
N ASP A 189 5.72 -6.81 20.47
CA ASP A 189 6.46 -6.95 21.72
C ASP A 189 7.91 -6.41 21.67
N ASN A 190 8.36 -5.89 20.53
CA ASN A 190 9.70 -5.33 20.39
C ASN A 190 9.71 -3.84 20.76
N ASP A 191 10.30 -3.49 21.88
CA ASP A 191 10.49 -2.10 22.35
C ASP A 191 11.94 -1.59 22.20
N ASP A 192 12.84 -2.45 21.69
CA ASP A 192 14.27 -2.12 21.55
C ASP A 192 14.57 -1.30 20.30
N ILE A 193 13.70 -1.38 19.27
CA ILE A 193 13.85 -0.67 18.00
C ILE A 193 12.78 0.42 17.93
N THR A 194 13.24 1.69 17.95
CA THR A 194 12.39 2.89 17.93
C THR A 194 12.77 3.88 16.83
N SER A 195 13.92 3.66 16.19
CA SER A 195 14.44 4.51 15.11
C SER A 195 15.38 3.72 14.21
N THR A 196 15.86 4.34 13.13
CA THR A 196 16.90 3.78 12.25
C THR A 196 18.23 3.56 12.98
N ASP A 197 18.55 4.36 14.00
CA ASP A 197 19.80 4.23 14.76
C ASP A 197 19.86 2.90 15.52
N ASP A 198 18.71 2.39 15.97
CA ASP A 198 18.61 1.13 16.71
C ASP A 198 18.81 -0.11 15.81
N LEU A 199 18.89 0.06 14.50
CA LEU A 199 19.12 -1.01 13.54
C LEU A 199 20.60 -1.40 13.39
N ALA A 200 21.53 -0.66 14.00
CA ALA A 200 22.95 -0.98 14.00
C ALA A 200 23.18 -2.41 14.55
N GLY A 201 23.83 -3.28 13.76
CA GLY A 201 24.09 -4.68 14.10
C GLY A 201 22.88 -5.60 14.16
N LYS A 202 21.66 -5.11 13.84
CA LYS A 202 20.44 -5.92 13.76
C LYS A 202 20.28 -6.57 12.40
N ASN A 203 19.63 -7.72 12.38
CA ASN A 203 19.20 -8.36 11.13
C ASN A 203 17.95 -7.66 10.62
N VAL A 204 18.06 -7.00 9.47
CA VAL A 204 16.98 -6.20 8.88
C VAL A 204 16.57 -6.83 7.56
N ALA A 205 15.29 -7.23 7.48
CA ALA A 205 14.71 -7.65 6.21
C ALA A 205 14.50 -6.43 5.32
N VAL A 206 14.81 -6.58 4.04
CA VAL A 206 14.51 -5.64 2.96
C VAL A 206 14.02 -6.45 1.76
N GLN A 207 13.26 -5.82 0.86
CA GLN A 207 12.83 -6.51 -0.37
C GLN A 207 13.82 -6.23 -1.50
N SER A 208 14.33 -7.31 -2.13
CA SER A 208 15.23 -7.19 -3.29
C SER A 208 14.56 -6.41 -4.44
N GLY A 209 15.34 -5.61 -5.16
CA GLY A 209 14.86 -4.77 -6.25
C GLY A 209 13.97 -3.59 -5.83
N SER A 210 13.70 -3.40 -4.52
CA SER A 210 13.05 -2.19 -3.98
C SER A 210 14.06 -1.06 -3.76
N THR A 211 13.59 0.10 -3.27
CA THR A 211 14.45 1.22 -2.85
C THR A 211 15.08 0.99 -1.45
N GLY A 212 14.54 0.05 -0.67
CA GLY A 212 14.93 -0.22 0.71
C GLY A 212 16.40 -0.59 0.91
N PRO A 213 16.99 -1.55 0.15
CA PRO A 213 18.39 -1.94 0.31
C PRO A 213 19.34 -0.76 0.19
N GLY A 214 19.25 0.00 -0.92
CA GLY A 214 20.15 1.14 -1.16
C GLY A 214 19.99 2.25 -0.12
N LEU A 215 18.75 2.54 0.31
CA LEU A 215 18.50 3.53 1.35
C LEU A 215 19.08 3.09 2.69
N MET A 216 18.95 1.82 3.06
CA MET A 216 19.51 1.30 4.31
C MET A 216 21.04 1.27 4.30
N GLU A 217 21.67 0.94 3.17
CA GLU A 217 23.13 1.04 3.02
C GLU A 217 23.65 2.46 3.22
N GLU A 218 22.88 3.47 2.82
CA GLU A 218 23.22 4.88 2.99
C GLU A 218 22.99 5.36 4.43
N LEU A 219 21.82 5.07 5.01
CA LEU A 219 21.39 5.64 6.30
C LEU A 219 21.86 4.85 7.51
N GLN A 220 21.99 3.53 7.38
CA GLN A 220 22.40 2.65 8.49
C GLN A 220 23.28 1.50 7.99
N PRO A 221 24.54 1.81 7.59
CA PRO A 221 25.47 0.82 7.01
C PRO A 221 25.90 -0.29 7.99
N GLU A 222 25.64 -0.11 9.30
CA GLU A 222 25.94 -1.14 10.31
C GLU A 222 24.80 -2.18 10.45
N ALA A 223 23.65 -1.97 9.81
CA ALA A 223 22.59 -2.96 9.77
C ALA A 223 22.98 -4.18 8.92
N VAL A 224 22.61 -5.37 9.37
CA VAL A 224 22.83 -6.62 8.62
C VAL A 224 21.62 -6.89 7.73
N LEU A 225 21.69 -6.47 6.46
CA LEU A 225 20.59 -6.60 5.54
C LEU A 225 20.40 -8.05 5.08
N GLN A 226 19.15 -8.50 5.09
CA GLN A 226 18.71 -9.76 4.50
C GLN A 226 17.65 -9.47 3.45
N GLU A 227 17.98 -9.75 2.19
CA GLU A 227 17.09 -9.51 1.07
C GLU A 227 16.14 -10.67 0.85
N PHE A 228 14.84 -10.33 0.66
CA PHE A 228 13.77 -11.26 0.34
C PHE A 228 13.11 -10.85 -0.97
N LYS A 229 12.66 -11.82 -1.76
CA LYS A 229 12.03 -11.55 -3.07
C LYS A 229 10.64 -10.96 -2.96
N THR A 230 9.92 -11.29 -1.88
CA THR A 230 8.55 -10.87 -1.67
C THR A 230 8.36 -10.28 -0.27
N ASP A 231 7.38 -9.38 -0.14
CA ASP A 231 6.91 -8.84 1.14
C ASP A 231 6.49 -9.96 2.11
N GLU A 232 5.86 -11.02 1.60
CA GLU A 232 5.41 -12.14 2.43
C GLU A 232 6.57 -12.93 3.04
N GLU A 233 7.65 -13.16 2.26
CA GLU A 233 8.86 -13.83 2.76
C GLU A 233 9.55 -12.98 3.84
N ALA A 234 9.68 -11.65 3.64
CA ALA A 234 10.25 -10.72 4.61
C ALA A 234 9.44 -10.71 5.91
N ARG A 235 8.11 -10.58 5.82
CA ARG A 235 7.21 -10.62 6.98
C ARG A 235 7.25 -11.97 7.72
N SER A 236 7.33 -13.07 6.96
CA SER A 236 7.46 -14.41 7.56
C SER A 236 8.78 -14.56 8.31
N ALA A 237 9.86 -13.98 7.79
CA ALA A 237 11.14 -13.96 8.49
C ALA A 237 11.06 -13.18 9.80
N LEU A 238 10.41 -12.01 9.79
CA LEU A 238 10.16 -11.20 10.99
C LEU A 238 9.28 -11.96 12.00
N ALA A 239 8.18 -12.55 11.54
CA ALA A 239 7.26 -13.32 12.39
C ALA A 239 7.95 -14.52 13.07
N GLN A 240 8.93 -15.13 12.41
CA GLN A 240 9.72 -16.24 12.90
C GLN A 240 10.96 -15.81 13.70
N LYS A 241 11.13 -14.49 13.94
CA LYS A 241 12.29 -13.91 14.65
C LYS A 241 13.63 -14.27 13.99
N ARG A 242 13.65 -14.50 12.67
CA ARG A 242 14.88 -14.68 11.88
C ARG A 242 15.54 -13.34 11.55
N VAL A 243 14.75 -12.28 11.54
CA VAL A 243 15.17 -10.88 11.46
C VAL A 243 14.55 -10.09 12.59
N ASP A 244 15.16 -8.97 12.97
CA ASP A 244 14.75 -8.11 14.07
C ASP A 244 13.74 -7.04 13.60
N ALA A 245 13.85 -6.61 12.36
CA ALA A 245 13.00 -5.60 11.74
C ALA A 245 12.79 -5.87 10.24
N TYR A 246 11.78 -5.23 9.66
CA TYR A 246 11.56 -5.18 8.21
C TYR A 246 11.40 -3.74 7.77
N VAL A 247 12.19 -3.31 6.79
CA VAL A 247 12.16 -1.96 6.22
C VAL A 247 11.64 -2.02 4.79
N ILE A 248 10.57 -1.29 4.55
CA ILE A 248 9.95 -1.04 3.24
C ILE A 248 9.00 0.15 3.34
N ASP A 249 8.36 0.51 2.25
CA ASP A 249 7.36 1.58 2.17
C ASP A 249 6.26 1.46 3.23
N THR A 250 5.93 2.58 3.86
CA THR A 250 4.94 2.65 4.96
C THR A 250 3.60 2.00 4.59
N ASN A 251 3.10 2.26 3.39
CA ASN A 251 1.85 1.70 2.90
C ASN A 251 1.88 0.17 2.75
N MET A 252 3.03 -0.41 2.42
CA MET A 252 3.22 -1.87 2.38
C MET A 252 3.16 -2.46 3.78
N LEU A 253 3.79 -1.78 4.76
CA LEU A 253 3.77 -2.20 6.16
C LEU A 253 2.37 -2.10 6.78
N LEU A 254 1.61 -1.06 6.43
CA LEU A 254 0.20 -0.95 6.85
C LEU A 254 -0.64 -2.11 6.32
N SER A 255 -0.46 -2.47 5.06
CA SER A 255 -1.09 -3.67 4.49
C SER A 255 -0.76 -4.93 5.30
N SER A 256 0.48 -5.04 5.76
CA SER A 256 0.95 -6.17 6.59
C SER A 256 0.31 -6.19 7.98
N MET A 257 0.19 -5.02 8.61
CA MET A 257 -0.47 -4.87 9.91
C MET A 257 -1.97 -5.15 9.84
N MET A 258 -2.62 -4.77 8.73
CA MET A 258 -4.03 -5.09 8.49
C MET A 258 -4.28 -6.58 8.31
N LYS A 259 -3.36 -7.32 7.68
CA LYS A 259 -3.47 -8.78 7.53
C LYS A 259 -3.36 -9.53 8.86
N GLN A 260 -2.61 -8.99 9.83
CA GLN A 260 -2.34 -9.60 11.11
C GLN A 260 -2.40 -8.55 12.22
N PRO A 261 -3.61 -8.12 12.62
CA PRO A 261 -3.81 -7.12 13.66
C PRO A 261 -3.11 -7.52 14.96
N GLY A 262 -2.51 -6.55 15.65
CA GLY A 262 -1.85 -6.76 16.95
C GLY A 262 -0.50 -7.48 16.91
N LYS A 263 -0.11 -8.08 15.77
CA LYS A 263 1.15 -8.83 15.65
C LYS A 263 2.37 -7.94 15.43
N TYR A 264 2.20 -6.82 14.74
CA TYR A 264 3.26 -5.92 14.34
C TYR A 264 2.96 -4.49 14.77
N LYS A 265 4.01 -3.68 14.87
CA LYS A 265 3.91 -2.22 14.99
C LYS A 265 4.96 -1.54 14.13
N LEU A 266 4.70 -0.28 13.77
CA LEU A 266 5.73 0.59 13.19
C LEU A 266 6.63 1.10 14.32
N ALA A 267 7.93 1.09 14.08
CA ALA A 267 8.95 1.64 14.98
C ALA A 267 9.40 3.00 14.46
N GLY A 268 9.20 4.04 15.24
CA GLY A 268 9.55 5.41 14.89
C GLY A 268 8.65 6.04 13.83
N GLU A 269 9.10 7.17 13.31
CA GLU A 269 8.45 7.90 12.22
C GLU A 269 8.93 7.39 10.85
N PRO A 270 8.17 7.59 9.76
CA PRO A 270 8.65 7.35 8.41
C PRO A 270 9.94 8.15 8.13
N PHE A 271 10.86 7.57 7.40
CA PHE A 271 12.19 8.13 7.18
C PHE A 271 12.61 8.08 5.70
N GLY A 272 13.75 8.70 5.41
CA GLY A 272 14.27 8.82 4.05
C GLY A 272 13.53 9.87 3.20
N PRO A 273 13.86 9.98 1.91
CA PRO A 273 13.20 10.89 1.00
C PRO A 273 11.75 10.46 0.73
N VAL A 274 10.93 11.40 0.25
CA VAL A 274 9.62 11.06 -0.32
C VAL A 274 9.84 10.17 -1.54
N ASP A 275 9.13 9.05 -1.60
CA ASP A 275 9.21 8.05 -2.66
C ASP A 275 7.96 8.15 -3.54
N PRO A 276 8.05 8.75 -4.74
CA PRO A 276 6.92 8.87 -5.65
C PRO A 276 6.71 7.58 -6.44
N TYR A 277 5.47 7.11 -6.53
CA TYR A 277 5.10 5.97 -7.37
C TYR A 277 4.61 6.40 -8.74
N GLY A 278 5.15 5.77 -9.78
CA GLY A 278 4.73 5.95 -11.15
C GLY A 278 4.24 4.67 -11.82
N ILE A 279 3.60 4.84 -12.95
CA ILE A 279 3.21 3.76 -13.85
C ILE A 279 4.37 3.52 -14.81
N GLY A 280 4.96 2.32 -14.75
CA GLY A 280 6.05 1.93 -15.65
C GLY A 280 5.54 1.65 -17.06
N LEU A 281 6.22 2.20 -18.06
CA LEU A 281 5.94 2.05 -19.49
C LEU A 281 7.24 1.67 -20.23
N PRO A 282 7.16 1.12 -21.46
CA PRO A 282 8.34 0.89 -22.28
C PRO A 282 9.18 2.17 -22.41
N LEU A 283 10.49 2.02 -22.50
CA LEU A 283 11.41 3.15 -22.63
C LEU A 283 11.04 4.02 -23.86
N ASP A 284 11.04 5.34 -23.69
CA ASP A 284 10.70 6.34 -24.71
C ASP A 284 9.27 6.20 -25.29
N SER A 285 8.35 5.55 -24.54
CA SER A 285 6.95 5.42 -24.96
C SER A 285 6.23 6.77 -25.02
N ASP A 286 5.51 7.04 -26.08
CA ASP A 286 4.57 8.16 -26.19
C ASP A 286 3.34 7.99 -25.29
N GLY A 287 3.14 6.78 -24.75
CA GLY A 287 2.14 6.47 -23.74
C GLY A 287 2.31 7.27 -22.44
N VAL A 288 3.52 7.79 -22.14
CA VAL A 288 3.74 8.63 -20.94
C VAL A 288 2.82 9.84 -20.93
N ALA A 289 2.75 10.59 -22.04
CA ALA A 289 1.89 11.77 -22.14
C ALA A 289 0.41 11.36 -22.02
N PHE A 290 -0.02 10.31 -22.73
CA PHE A 290 -1.39 9.80 -22.69
C PHE A 290 -1.82 9.38 -21.26
N VAL A 291 -0.96 8.66 -20.54
CA VAL A 291 -1.24 8.22 -19.17
C VAL A 291 -1.22 9.39 -18.19
N ASN A 292 -0.35 10.38 -18.37
CA ASN A 292 -0.36 11.61 -17.57
C ASN A 292 -1.66 12.41 -17.75
N ASP A 293 -2.16 12.53 -18.99
CA ASP A 293 -3.46 13.18 -19.26
C ASP A 293 -4.62 12.39 -18.62
N PHE A 294 -4.58 11.06 -18.67
CA PHE A 294 -5.53 10.21 -17.97
C PHE A 294 -5.48 10.41 -16.45
N LEU A 295 -4.28 10.42 -15.84
CA LEU A 295 -4.13 10.67 -14.39
C LEU A 295 -4.67 12.04 -14.01
N THR A 296 -4.34 13.09 -14.75
CA THR A 296 -4.87 14.45 -14.55
C THR A 296 -6.40 14.44 -14.59
N LYS A 297 -6.98 13.73 -15.56
CA LYS A 297 -8.44 13.64 -15.69
C LYS A 297 -9.10 12.99 -14.48
N ILE A 298 -8.59 11.87 -13.99
CA ILE A 298 -9.17 11.18 -12.83
C ILE A 298 -8.94 11.93 -11.51
N GLU A 299 -7.92 12.78 -11.42
CA GLU A 299 -7.73 13.70 -10.30
C GLU A 299 -8.76 14.84 -10.36
N GLU A 300 -8.95 15.45 -11.52
CA GLU A 300 -9.88 16.58 -11.70
C GLU A 300 -11.36 16.19 -11.52
N ASP A 301 -11.75 14.98 -11.94
CA ASP A 301 -13.14 14.51 -11.81
C ASP A 301 -13.44 13.79 -10.49
N GLY A 302 -12.45 13.66 -9.59
CA GLY A 302 -12.58 13.07 -8.27
C GLY A 302 -12.49 11.54 -8.23
N THR A 303 -12.31 10.86 -9.36
CA THR A 303 -12.20 9.39 -9.43
C THR A 303 -10.99 8.87 -8.64
N TRP A 304 -9.85 9.58 -8.68
CA TRP A 304 -8.66 9.25 -7.91
C TRP A 304 -8.95 9.27 -6.40
N GLU A 305 -9.62 10.32 -5.93
CA GLU A 305 -10.01 10.50 -4.53
C GLU A 305 -10.93 9.37 -4.05
N GLU A 306 -11.97 9.06 -4.82
CA GLU A 306 -12.92 7.98 -4.49
C GLU A 306 -12.23 6.61 -4.51
N LEU A 307 -11.34 6.34 -5.45
CA LEU A 307 -10.54 5.11 -5.49
C LEU A 307 -9.64 5.00 -4.26
N TRP A 308 -8.99 6.11 -3.85
CA TRP A 308 -8.17 6.14 -2.64
C TRP A 308 -9.00 5.85 -1.39
N LYS A 309 -10.19 6.45 -1.26
CA LYS A 309 -11.09 6.23 -0.12
C LYS A 309 -11.48 4.76 0.00
N VAL A 310 -11.97 4.16 -1.07
CA VAL A 310 -12.44 2.77 -1.07
C VAL A 310 -11.29 1.79 -0.83
N CYS A 311 -10.12 2.03 -1.42
CA CYS A 311 -9.00 1.09 -1.34
C CYS A 311 -8.15 1.25 -0.09
N ILE A 312 -7.98 2.47 0.41
CA ILE A 312 -7.01 2.81 1.46
C ILE A 312 -7.69 3.46 2.66
N GLY A 313 -8.36 4.60 2.46
CA GLY A 313 -8.90 5.43 3.54
C GLY A 313 -9.81 4.67 4.49
N GLU A 314 -10.91 4.14 3.98
CA GLU A 314 -11.90 3.39 4.77
C GLU A 314 -11.31 2.17 5.46
N ARG A 315 -10.37 1.49 4.80
CA ARG A 315 -9.75 0.27 5.29
C ARG A 315 -8.66 0.51 6.33
N ALA A 316 -7.93 1.61 6.18
CA ALA A 316 -6.87 2.02 7.10
C ALA A 316 -7.40 2.97 8.21
N GLY A 317 -8.68 3.34 8.17
CA GLY A 317 -9.29 4.28 9.13
C GLY A 317 -8.71 5.70 9.00
N VAL A 318 -8.43 6.13 7.78
CA VAL A 318 -7.90 7.47 7.47
C VAL A 318 -8.97 8.27 6.74
N ASP A 319 -9.51 9.28 7.41
CA ASP A 319 -10.59 10.11 6.85
C ASP A 319 -10.08 11.19 5.90
N GLU A 320 -8.84 11.65 6.08
CA GLU A 320 -8.26 12.73 5.27
C GLU A 320 -7.57 12.18 4.03
N VAL A 321 -8.11 12.54 2.87
CA VAL A 321 -7.53 12.16 1.57
C VAL A 321 -6.27 12.98 1.33
N PRO A 322 -5.11 12.34 1.06
CA PRO A 322 -3.90 13.09 0.73
C PRO A 322 -4.06 13.80 -0.61
N GLN A 323 -3.37 14.92 -0.76
CA GLN A 323 -3.26 15.52 -2.09
C GLN A 323 -2.45 14.60 -3.01
N PRO A 324 -2.93 14.31 -4.23
CA PRO A 324 -2.12 13.58 -5.20
C PRO A 324 -0.82 14.34 -5.50
N PRO A 325 0.28 13.64 -5.78
CA PRO A 325 1.53 14.30 -6.16
C PRO A 325 1.38 14.99 -7.51
N VAL A 326 2.22 16.00 -7.77
CA VAL A 326 2.19 16.75 -9.04
C VAL A 326 2.68 15.84 -10.18
N ILE A 327 1.84 15.60 -11.18
CA ILE A 327 2.16 14.78 -12.36
C ILE A 327 3.29 15.43 -13.17
N GLY A 328 4.29 14.64 -13.56
CA GLY A 328 5.44 15.09 -14.34
C GLY A 328 6.55 15.77 -13.52
N ALA A 329 6.47 15.70 -12.17
CA ALA A 329 7.48 16.26 -11.27
C ALA A 329 8.71 15.35 -11.12
#